data_2cad33a6ee1da64876074cfef2db91bb
#
_entry.id   2cad33a6ee1da64876074cfef2db91bb
#
_cell.length_a   1.000
_cell.length_b   1.000
_cell.length_c   1.000
_cell.angle_alpha   90.00
_cell.angle_beta   90.00
_cell.angle_gamma   90.00
#
_symmetry.space_group_name_H-M   'P 1'
#
loop_
_entity.id
_entity.type
_entity.pdbx_description
1 polymer ?
#
loop_
_entity_poly.entity_id
_entity_poly.type
_entity_poly.pdbx_seq_one_letter_code
_entity_poly.pdbx_strand_id
1 'polypeptide(L)'
;LNVVSNFRNRDIAAKGQGAPLVPAFHKYLFYSKKINRVIINIGGISNITYLPSNGEVSGFDCGPGNILMDHWIQHNHKLTFDKNGIWAKKGKVINDLLTCFLKDNFLKQSPPKSTGRDHFNLEWIQDKINQTYSPQDIQRTLLELTVVCILNAIDNYCSGAEEIYLCGGGAKNKYLVETLKIKTNLKIKS
;
A
#
# COMPACT_ATOMS: atom_id res chain seq x y z
N LEU A 1 -5.17 21.29 29.89
CA LEU A 1 -4.34 20.60 28.87
C LEU A 1 -4.57 21.27 27.52
N ASN A 2 -3.49 21.64 26.82
CA ASN A 2 -3.57 22.14 25.46
C ASN A 2 -3.73 20.92 24.53
N VAL A 3 -4.82 20.88 23.76
CA VAL A 3 -5.07 19.82 22.77
C VAL A 3 -4.84 20.41 21.37
N VAL A 4 -3.94 19.80 20.60
CA VAL A 4 -3.70 20.12 19.19
C VAL A 4 -4.24 18.95 18.36
N SER A 5 -5.20 19.24 17.47
CA SER A 5 -5.88 18.23 16.65
C SER A 5 -6.11 18.75 15.24
N ASN A 6 -6.62 17.86 14.37
CA ASN A 6 -7.07 18.20 13.01
C ASN A 6 -5.95 18.75 12.08
N PHE A 7 -4.78 18.12 12.12
CA PHE A 7 -3.62 18.52 11.33
C PHE A 7 -3.87 18.54 9.81
N ARG A 8 -4.85 17.77 9.31
CA ARG A 8 -5.19 17.68 7.89
C ARG A 8 -5.78 18.97 7.34
N ASN A 9 -6.51 19.73 8.14
CA ASN A 9 -7.21 20.93 7.69
C ASN A 9 -6.25 21.99 7.13
N ARG A 10 -5.06 22.12 7.69
CA ARG A 10 -4.06 23.09 7.22
C ARG A 10 -3.53 22.72 5.84
N ASP A 11 -3.28 21.44 5.60
CA ASP A 11 -2.84 20.90 4.32
C ASP A 11 -3.94 21.07 3.25
N ILE A 12 -5.19 20.74 3.61
CA ILE A 12 -6.35 20.92 2.72
C ILE A 12 -6.56 22.40 2.37
N ALA A 13 -6.45 23.29 3.34
CA ALA A 13 -6.55 24.72 3.10
C ALA A 13 -5.45 25.26 2.17
N ALA A 14 -4.29 24.62 2.17
CA ALA A 14 -3.19 24.89 1.25
C ALA A 14 -3.31 24.11 -0.09
N LYS A 15 -4.49 23.56 -0.41
CA LYS A 15 -4.78 22.74 -1.60
C LYS A 15 -4.09 21.37 -1.63
N GLY A 16 -3.62 20.87 -0.50
CA GLY A 16 -3.13 19.51 -0.33
C GLY A 16 -4.28 18.50 -0.20
N GLN A 17 -3.93 17.20 -0.15
CA GLN A 17 -4.90 16.11 -0.02
C GLN A 17 -5.22 15.73 1.44
N GLY A 18 -4.56 16.37 2.41
CA GLY A 18 -4.69 16.04 3.84
C GLY A 18 -4.02 14.73 4.25
N ALA A 19 -3.51 13.95 3.31
CA ALA A 19 -2.74 12.72 3.53
C ALA A 19 -1.97 12.34 2.26
N PRO A 20 -0.77 11.72 2.39
CA PRO A 20 -0.03 11.53 3.65
C PRO A 20 0.63 12.82 4.16
N LEU A 21 0.67 13.04 5.48
CA LEU A 21 1.35 14.20 6.09
C LEU A 21 2.80 13.90 6.50
N VAL A 22 3.22 12.66 6.35
CA VAL A 22 4.52 12.16 6.83
C VAL A 22 5.74 12.45 5.92
N PRO A 23 5.60 12.91 4.65
CA PRO A 23 6.76 13.07 3.76
C PRO A 23 7.85 14.00 4.30
N ALA A 24 7.49 15.08 5.02
CA ALA A 24 8.47 15.99 5.64
C ALA A 24 9.30 15.28 6.72
N PHE A 25 8.67 14.42 7.54
CA PHE A 25 9.36 13.62 8.54
C PHE A 25 10.25 12.55 7.89
N HIS A 26 9.77 11.89 6.86
CA HIS A 26 10.57 10.93 6.10
C HIS A 26 11.78 11.60 5.45
N LYS A 27 11.63 12.82 4.91
CA LYS A 27 12.75 13.59 4.39
C LYS A 27 13.82 13.84 5.45
N TYR A 28 13.40 14.24 6.65
CA TYR A 28 14.33 14.50 7.75
C TYR A 28 15.15 13.27 8.12
N LEU A 29 14.53 12.09 8.19
CA LEU A 29 15.18 10.85 8.66
C LEU A 29 15.92 10.09 7.56
N PHE A 30 15.41 10.09 6.33
CA PHE A 30 15.84 9.14 5.30
C PHE A 30 16.41 9.79 4.04
N TYR A 31 16.43 11.12 3.95
CA TYR A 31 16.97 11.78 2.76
C TYR A 31 18.46 11.47 2.57
N SER A 32 18.85 11.28 1.32
CA SER A 32 20.26 11.09 0.93
C SER A 32 20.56 11.93 -0.32
N LYS A 33 21.70 12.61 -0.32
CA LYS A 33 22.19 13.35 -1.50
C LYS A 33 22.73 12.44 -2.62
N LYS A 34 22.80 11.10 -2.38
CA LYS A 34 23.45 10.14 -3.30
C LYS A 34 22.54 9.02 -3.75
N ILE A 35 21.42 8.76 -3.05
CA ILE A 35 20.59 7.58 -3.24
C ILE A 35 19.13 8.01 -3.27
N ASN A 36 18.41 7.60 -4.31
CA ASN A 36 16.98 7.79 -4.42
C ASN A 36 16.26 6.74 -3.57
N ARG A 37 15.50 7.19 -2.57
CA ARG A 37 14.84 6.32 -1.61
C ARG A 37 13.33 6.39 -1.72
N VAL A 38 12.70 5.27 -1.50
CA VAL A 38 11.25 5.15 -1.38
C VAL A 38 10.92 4.63 0.01
N ILE A 39 10.11 5.37 0.76
CA ILE A 39 9.57 4.93 2.03
C ILE A 39 8.15 4.46 1.79
N ILE A 40 7.84 3.22 2.13
CA ILE A 40 6.51 2.62 1.94
C ILE A 40 5.93 2.32 3.31
N ASN A 41 4.85 2.99 3.65
CA ASN A 41 4.05 2.65 4.82
C ASN A 41 2.90 1.73 4.40
N ILE A 42 2.94 0.48 4.83
CA ILE A 42 1.88 -0.50 4.58
C ILE A 42 0.97 -0.55 5.81
N GLY A 43 0.03 0.41 5.86
CA GLY A 43 -1.08 0.46 6.80
C GLY A 43 -2.32 -0.25 6.26
N GLY A 44 -3.51 0.20 6.62
CA GLY A 44 -4.76 -0.22 5.95
C GLY A 44 -4.71 0.15 4.46
N ILE A 45 -4.33 1.38 4.16
CA ILE A 45 -3.94 1.87 2.85
C ILE A 45 -2.41 1.92 2.80
N SER A 46 -1.82 1.58 1.66
CA SER A 46 -0.39 1.73 1.41
C SER A 46 -0.11 3.10 0.83
N ASN A 47 0.88 3.80 1.38
CA ASN A 47 1.34 5.07 0.83
C ASN A 47 2.85 5.08 0.65
N ILE A 48 3.28 5.91 -0.29
CA ILE A 48 4.67 6.11 -0.67
C ILE A 48 5.11 7.52 -0.31
N THR A 49 6.35 7.64 0.14
CA THR A 49 7.11 8.89 0.10
C THR A 49 8.34 8.65 -0.76
N TYR A 50 8.45 9.36 -1.86
CA TYR A 50 9.64 9.34 -2.71
C TYR A 50 10.59 10.46 -2.32
N LEU A 51 11.84 10.10 -2.07
CA LEU A 51 12.94 10.94 -1.64
C LEU A 51 14.05 10.88 -2.69
N PRO A 52 13.93 11.64 -3.80
CA PRO A 52 15.00 11.71 -4.79
C PRO A 52 16.24 12.35 -4.20
N SER A 53 17.43 11.95 -4.63
CA SER A 53 18.71 12.53 -4.22
C SER A 53 18.86 13.98 -4.70
N ASN A 54 18.13 14.34 -5.78
CA ASN A 54 18.02 15.67 -6.32
C ASN A 54 16.58 15.86 -6.83
N GLY A 55 15.87 16.87 -6.32
CA GLY A 55 14.50 17.14 -6.70
C GLY A 55 13.54 17.28 -5.51
N GLU A 56 12.25 17.33 -5.83
CA GLU A 56 11.20 17.52 -4.85
C GLU A 56 10.72 16.20 -4.25
N VAL A 57 10.45 16.23 -2.95
CA VAL A 57 9.82 15.10 -2.24
C VAL A 57 8.36 15.03 -2.61
N SER A 58 7.89 13.83 -2.94
CA SER A 58 6.49 13.57 -3.20
C SER A 58 5.95 12.46 -2.29
N GLY A 59 4.64 12.48 -2.05
CA GLY A 59 3.98 11.42 -1.28
C GLY A 59 2.52 11.28 -1.69
N PHE A 60 2.04 10.03 -1.79
CA PHE A 60 0.68 9.71 -2.21
C PHE A 60 0.29 8.30 -1.80
N ASP A 61 -1.02 8.02 -1.80
CA ASP A 61 -1.54 6.66 -1.57
C ASP A 61 -1.45 5.85 -2.87
N CYS A 62 -0.87 4.65 -2.78
CA CYS A 62 -0.72 3.78 -3.96
C CYS A 62 -1.85 2.76 -4.13
N GLY A 63 -2.56 2.43 -3.05
CA GLY A 63 -3.66 1.46 -3.10
C GLY A 63 -3.92 0.80 -1.75
N PRO A 64 -4.72 -0.29 -1.71
CA PRO A 64 -4.96 -1.03 -0.49
C PRO A 64 -3.65 -1.60 0.06
N GLY A 65 -3.47 -1.48 1.37
CA GLY A 65 -2.41 -2.17 2.12
C GLY A 65 -2.96 -3.45 2.74
N ASN A 66 -3.12 -3.44 4.07
CA ASN A 66 -3.66 -4.61 4.79
C ASN A 66 -5.20 -4.66 4.76
N ILE A 67 -5.89 -3.56 4.49
CA ILE A 67 -7.33 -3.41 4.76
C ILE A 67 -8.19 -4.50 4.12
N LEU A 68 -7.96 -4.81 2.85
CA LEU A 68 -8.73 -5.82 2.15
C LEU A 68 -8.41 -7.24 2.65
N MET A 69 -7.14 -7.51 2.94
CA MET A 69 -6.71 -8.79 3.53
C MET A 69 -7.30 -8.99 4.92
N ASP A 70 -7.32 -7.93 5.75
CA ASP A 70 -7.86 -7.97 7.11
C ASP A 70 -9.39 -8.15 7.09
N HIS A 71 -10.12 -7.45 6.23
CA HIS A 71 -11.56 -7.65 6.06
C HIS A 71 -11.88 -9.06 5.57
N TRP A 72 -11.09 -9.60 4.64
CA TRP A 72 -11.35 -10.93 4.08
C TRP A 72 -11.10 -12.04 5.08
N ILE A 73 -10.01 -11.99 5.85
CA ILE A 73 -9.76 -12.99 6.89
C ILE A 73 -10.75 -12.86 8.06
N GLN A 74 -11.14 -11.64 8.41
CA GLN A 74 -12.17 -11.42 9.44
C GLN A 74 -13.51 -12.01 9.03
N HIS A 75 -13.90 -11.84 7.77
CA HIS A 75 -15.14 -12.41 7.23
C HIS A 75 -15.14 -13.94 7.32
N ASN A 76 -14.05 -14.59 6.89
CA ASN A 76 -13.96 -16.05 6.76
C ASN A 76 -13.57 -16.77 8.05
N HIS A 77 -12.68 -16.20 8.85
CA HIS A 77 -12.07 -16.85 10.03
C HIS A 77 -12.28 -16.11 11.35
N LYS A 78 -12.91 -14.94 11.35
CA LYS A 78 -13.09 -14.09 12.53
C LYS A 78 -11.78 -13.64 13.18
N LEU A 79 -10.68 -13.66 12.42
CA LEU A 79 -9.38 -13.16 12.83
C LEU A 79 -9.19 -11.71 12.40
N THR A 80 -8.43 -10.93 13.16
CA THR A 80 -8.19 -9.51 12.88
C THR A 80 -7.21 -9.27 11.74
N PHE A 81 -6.28 -10.20 11.49
CA PHE A 81 -5.31 -10.15 10.40
C PHE A 81 -4.68 -11.53 10.12
N ASP A 82 -4.13 -11.70 8.93
CA ASP A 82 -3.38 -12.91 8.52
C ASP A 82 -1.94 -12.83 9.03
N LYS A 83 -1.68 -13.45 10.19
CA LYS A 83 -0.38 -13.42 10.84
C LYS A 83 0.71 -13.98 9.91
N ASN A 84 1.69 -13.14 9.58
CA ASN A 84 2.79 -13.43 8.65
C ASN A 84 2.35 -13.83 7.22
N GLY A 85 1.09 -13.64 6.84
CA GLY A 85 0.56 -14.06 5.54
C GLY A 85 0.45 -15.58 5.37
N ILE A 86 0.35 -16.33 6.49
CA ILE A 86 0.35 -17.81 6.48
C ILE A 86 -0.85 -18.37 5.71
N TRP A 87 -2.02 -17.74 5.83
CA TRP A 87 -3.20 -18.17 5.10
C TRP A 87 -3.10 -17.82 3.62
N ALA A 88 -2.71 -16.60 3.28
CA ALA A 88 -2.44 -16.19 1.89
C ALA A 88 -1.40 -17.09 1.21
N LYS A 89 -0.35 -17.49 1.91
CA LYS A 89 0.73 -18.34 1.39
C LYS A 89 0.24 -19.72 0.91
N LYS A 90 -0.87 -20.22 1.44
CA LYS A 90 -1.47 -21.50 1.04
C LYS A 90 -2.33 -21.41 -0.22
N GLY A 91 -2.72 -20.19 -0.62
CA GLY A 91 -3.55 -19.94 -1.79
C GLY A 91 -2.75 -19.69 -3.06
N LYS A 92 -3.46 -19.64 -4.17
CA LYS A 92 -2.94 -19.30 -5.50
C LYS A 92 -3.51 -17.96 -5.96
N VAL A 93 -2.74 -17.22 -6.75
CA VAL A 93 -3.24 -15.98 -7.36
C VAL A 93 -4.25 -16.32 -8.45
N ILE A 94 -5.42 -15.67 -8.38
CA ILE A 94 -6.47 -15.74 -9.40
C ILE A 94 -6.25 -14.55 -10.35
N ASN A 95 -5.62 -14.79 -11.50
CA ASN A 95 -5.20 -13.73 -12.40
C ASN A 95 -6.35 -12.88 -12.94
N ASP A 96 -7.49 -13.49 -13.26
CA ASP A 96 -8.68 -12.78 -13.76
C ASP A 96 -9.25 -11.85 -12.67
N LEU A 97 -9.30 -12.31 -11.42
CA LEU A 97 -9.74 -11.51 -10.30
C LEU A 97 -8.76 -10.38 -9.98
N LEU A 98 -7.46 -10.64 -10.02
CA LEU A 98 -6.43 -9.60 -9.86
C LEU A 98 -6.57 -8.53 -10.94
N THR A 99 -6.77 -8.94 -12.19
CA THR A 99 -7.01 -8.03 -13.32
C THR A 99 -8.27 -7.20 -13.11
N CYS A 100 -9.34 -7.81 -12.58
CA CYS A 100 -10.58 -7.11 -12.22
C CYS A 100 -10.33 -6.06 -11.13
N PHE A 101 -9.61 -6.41 -10.07
CA PHE A 101 -9.25 -5.49 -8.99
C PHE A 101 -8.42 -4.29 -9.49
N LEU A 102 -7.45 -4.54 -10.36
CA LEU A 102 -6.59 -3.50 -10.94
C LEU A 102 -7.31 -2.53 -11.88
N LYS A 103 -8.53 -2.83 -12.31
CA LYS A 103 -9.38 -1.91 -13.09
C LYS A 103 -10.00 -0.78 -12.26
N ASP A 104 -9.86 -0.80 -10.93
CA ASP A 104 -10.38 0.23 -10.05
C ASP A 104 -9.92 1.63 -10.46
N ASN A 105 -10.86 2.59 -10.43
CA ASN A 105 -10.61 3.94 -10.92
C ASN A 105 -9.56 4.68 -10.09
N PHE A 106 -9.51 4.46 -8.77
CA PHE A 106 -8.48 5.07 -7.92
C PHE A 106 -7.07 4.61 -8.32
N LEU A 107 -6.90 3.33 -8.66
CA LEU A 107 -5.60 2.77 -9.02
C LEU A 107 -5.03 3.36 -10.32
N LYS A 108 -5.92 3.83 -11.22
CA LYS A 108 -5.56 4.47 -12.50
C LYS A 108 -5.24 5.97 -12.37
N GLN A 109 -5.58 6.60 -11.26
CA GLN A 109 -5.31 8.03 -11.07
C GLN A 109 -3.81 8.28 -10.91
N SER A 110 -3.36 9.43 -11.43
CA SER A 110 -2.01 9.95 -11.17
C SER A 110 -1.97 10.69 -9.83
N PRO A 111 -0.82 10.75 -9.14
CA PRO A 111 -0.63 11.62 -8.00
C PRO A 111 -0.80 13.12 -8.37
N PRO A 112 -1.26 13.97 -7.42
CA PRO A 112 -1.53 13.64 -6.02
C PRO A 112 -2.88 12.91 -5.85
N LYS A 113 -2.89 11.80 -5.12
CA LYS A 113 -4.10 11.02 -4.84
C LYS A 113 -4.11 10.47 -3.41
N SER A 114 -5.28 10.40 -2.83
CA SER A 114 -5.51 9.82 -1.50
C SER A 114 -6.81 9.02 -1.47
N THR A 115 -6.87 7.97 -0.67
CA THR A 115 -8.03 7.09 -0.51
C THR A 115 -8.18 6.64 0.93
N GLY A 116 -9.24 5.90 1.25
CA GLY A 116 -9.54 5.48 2.61
C GLY A 116 -10.30 4.16 2.69
N ARG A 117 -10.70 3.86 3.92
CA ARG A 117 -11.47 2.64 4.27
C ARG A 117 -12.87 2.63 3.66
N ASP A 118 -13.40 3.81 3.36
CA ASP A 118 -14.73 3.92 2.74
C ASP A 118 -14.73 3.39 1.30
N HIS A 119 -13.58 3.49 0.62
CA HIS A 119 -13.42 2.97 -0.73
C HIS A 119 -13.06 1.48 -0.73
N PHE A 120 -12.00 1.08 0.00
CA PHE A 120 -11.52 -0.30 0.04
C PHE A 120 -12.08 -1.01 1.29
N ASN A 121 -13.12 -1.81 1.11
CA ASN A 121 -13.85 -2.51 2.17
C ASN A 121 -14.26 -3.93 1.73
N LEU A 122 -15.01 -4.65 2.57
CA LEU A 122 -15.46 -6.01 2.25
C LEU A 122 -16.43 -6.04 1.06
N GLU A 123 -17.33 -5.07 0.97
CA GLU A 123 -18.30 -4.94 -0.11
C GLU A 123 -17.58 -4.77 -1.45
N TRP A 124 -16.54 -3.92 -1.50
CA TRP A 124 -15.68 -3.77 -2.68
C TRP A 124 -15.07 -5.09 -3.18
N ILE A 125 -14.71 -6.02 -2.27
CA ILE A 125 -14.22 -7.36 -2.64
C ILE A 125 -15.37 -8.19 -3.22
N GLN A 126 -16.51 -8.24 -2.50
CA GLN A 126 -17.67 -9.08 -2.86
C GLN A 126 -18.26 -8.71 -4.20
N ASP A 127 -18.36 -7.43 -4.52
CA ASP A 127 -18.89 -6.93 -5.80
C ASP A 127 -18.08 -7.36 -7.03
N LYS A 128 -16.79 -7.72 -6.81
CA LYS A 128 -15.89 -8.13 -7.88
C LYS A 128 -15.74 -9.66 -8.02
N ILE A 129 -16.33 -10.41 -7.09
CA ILE A 129 -16.31 -11.87 -7.13
C ILE A 129 -17.55 -12.33 -7.91
N ASN A 130 -17.34 -12.77 -9.14
CA ASN A 130 -18.42 -13.19 -10.05
C ASN A 130 -18.60 -14.71 -10.17
N GLN A 131 -17.79 -15.49 -9.45
CA GLN A 131 -17.85 -16.95 -9.43
C GLN A 131 -17.27 -17.50 -8.12
N THR A 132 -17.45 -18.79 -7.89
CA THR A 132 -16.94 -19.44 -6.67
C THR A 132 -15.43 -19.63 -6.76
N TYR A 133 -14.71 -18.98 -5.86
CA TYR A 133 -13.28 -19.17 -5.63
C TYR A 133 -13.01 -19.70 -4.22
N SER A 134 -11.88 -20.37 -4.02
CA SER A 134 -11.40 -20.69 -2.69
C SER A 134 -11.13 -19.39 -1.90
N PRO A 135 -11.65 -19.24 -0.66
CA PRO A 135 -11.39 -18.07 0.16
C PRO A 135 -9.90 -17.78 0.37
N GLN A 136 -9.06 -18.80 0.42
CA GLN A 136 -7.62 -18.67 0.56
C GLN A 136 -6.95 -18.16 -0.73
N ASP A 137 -7.47 -18.49 -1.91
CA ASP A 137 -6.97 -17.97 -3.18
C ASP A 137 -7.33 -16.48 -3.35
N ILE A 138 -8.51 -16.07 -2.86
CA ILE A 138 -8.88 -14.66 -2.77
C ILE A 138 -7.93 -13.92 -1.84
N GLN A 139 -7.64 -14.44 -0.64
CA GLN A 139 -6.66 -13.84 0.29
C GLN A 139 -5.28 -13.66 -0.36
N ARG A 140 -4.83 -14.69 -1.10
CA ARG A 140 -3.56 -14.62 -1.83
C ARG A 140 -3.59 -13.56 -2.93
N THR A 141 -4.71 -13.44 -3.62
CA THR A 141 -4.91 -12.44 -4.69
C THR A 141 -4.95 -11.01 -4.13
N LEU A 142 -5.54 -10.80 -2.95
CA LEU A 142 -5.55 -9.51 -2.27
C LEU A 142 -4.14 -9.10 -1.80
N LEU A 143 -3.33 -10.06 -1.32
CA LEU A 143 -1.92 -9.80 -1.01
C LEU A 143 -1.15 -9.42 -2.29
N GLU A 144 -1.39 -10.13 -3.39
CA GLU A 144 -0.79 -9.82 -4.68
C GLU A 144 -1.17 -8.43 -5.18
N LEU A 145 -2.45 -8.05 -5.02
CA LEU A 145 -2.92 -6.72 -5.36
C LEU A 145 -2.15 -5.63 -4.62
N THR A 146 -1.95 -5.78 -3.31
CA THR A 146 -1.14 -4.84 -2.51
C THR A 146 0.28 -4.70 -3.06
N VAL A 147 0.92 -5.82 -3.37
CA VAL A 147 2.28 -5.84 -3.94
C VAL A 147 2.33 -5.14 -5.29
N VAL A 148 1.40 -5.47 -6.19
CA VAL A 148 1.33 -4.88 -7.54
C VAL A 148 1.06 -3.38 -7.47
N CYS A 149 0.15 -2.92 -6.61
CA CYS A 149 -0.12 -1.50 -6.44
C CYS A 149 1.12 -0.72 -5.98
N ILE A 150 1.89 -1.29 -5.05
CA ILE A 150 3.13 -0.69 -4.56
C ILE A 150 4.17 -0.62 -5.68
N LEU A 151 4.43 -1.72 -6.38
CA LEU A 151 5.45 -1.76 -7.43
C LEU A 151 5.09 -0.87 -8.63
N ASN A 152 3.84 -0.90 -9.09
CA ASN A 152 3.37 0.00 -10.14
C ASN A 152 3.54 1.48 -9.75
N ALA A 153 3.30 1.83 -8.49
CA ALA A 153 3.48 3.20 -8.03
C ALA A 153 4.96 3.60 -8.03
N ILE A 154 5.87 2.69 -7.66
CA ILE A 154 7.32 2.93 -7.73
C ILE A 154 7.76 3.11 -9.19
N ASP A 155 7.39 2.18 -10.06
CA ASP A 155 7.81 2.16 -11.46
C ASP A 155 7.33 3.40 -12.23
N ASN A 156 6.11 3.87 -11.94
CA ASN A 156 5.52 5.00 -12.65
C ASN A 156 5.93 6.37 -12.08
N TYR A 157 6.22 6.47 -10.77
CA TYR A 157 6.33 7.77 -10.09
C TYR A 157 7.60 7.97 -9.26
N CYS A 158 8.47 6.94 -9.12
CA CYS A 158 9.70 7.04 -8.34
C CYS A 158 10.92 6.75 -9.22
N SER A 159 11.11 7.56 -10.26
CA SER A 159 12.16 7.36 -11.26
C SER A 159 13.55 7.24 -10.64
N GLY A 160 14.28 6.19 -11.00
CA GLY A 160 15.64 5.95 -10.49
C GLY A 160 15.68 5.56 -9.02
N ALA A 161 14.58 5.06 -8.42
CA ALA A 161 14.58 4.51 -7.08
C ALA A 161 15.62 3.39 -6.93
N GLU A 162 16.35 3.36 -5.81
CA GLU A 162 17.43 2.39 -5.54
C GLU A 162 17.17 1.60 -4.25
N GLU A 163 16.59 2.24 -3.25
CA GLU A 163 16.33 1.65 -1.94
C GLU A 163 14.86 1.84 -1.54
N ILE A 164 14.29 0.79 -0.95
CA ILE A 164 12.96 0.79 -0.35
C ILE A 164 13.10 0.61 1.16
N TYR A 165 12.44 1.44 1.94
CA TYR A 165 12.25 1.28 3.38
C TYR A 165 10.79 0.96 3.67
N LEU A 166 10.55 -0.17 4.34
CA LEU A 166 9.20 -0.60 4.70
C LEU A 166 8.87 -0.20 6.14
N CYS A 167 7.69 0.35 6.35
CA CYS A 167 7.12 0.62 7.66
C CYS A 167 5.62 0.28 7.69
N GLY A 168 4.99 0.49 8.84
CA GLY A 168 3.60 0.10 9.07
C GLY A 168 3.42 -1.37 9.46
N GLY A 169 2.16 -1.75 9.69
CA GLY A 169 1.81 -3.12 10.11
C GLY A 169 2.16 -4.18 9.09
N GLY A 170 2.01 -3.87 7.80
CA GLY A 170 2.31 -4.79 6.69
C GLY A 170 3.79 -5.14 6.56
N ALA A 171 4.71 -4.29 7.05
CA ALA A 171 6.13 -4.62 7.11
C ALA A 171 6.43 -5.83 8.03
N LYS A 172 5.51 -6.19 8.92
CA LYS A 172 5.59 -7.38 9.77
C LYS A 172 5.02 -8.63 9.12
N ASN A 173 4.31 -8.50 8.00
CA ASN A 173 3.78 -9.64 7.25
C ASN A 173 4.90 -10.25 6.40
N LYS A 174 5.49 -11.33 6.91
CA LYS A 174 6.66 -11.96 6.28
C LYS A 174 6.42 -12.36 4.84
N TYR A 175 5.25 -12.94 4.53
CA TYR A 175 4.96 -13.40 3.17
C TYR A 175 4.75 -12.24 2.18
N LEU A 176 4.14 -11.14 2.63
CA LEU A 176 4.02 -9.93 1.83
C LEU A 176 5.40 -9.34 1.50
N VAL A 177 6.28 -9.25 2.51
CA VAL A 177 7.64 -8.74 2.33
C VAL A 177 8.47 -9.67 1.42
N GLU A 178 8.36 -10.99 1.57
CA GLU A 178 9.00 -11.97 0.67
C GLU A 178 8.50 -11.80 -0.77
N THR A 179 7.19 -11.62 -0.96
CA THR A 179 6.59 -11.42 -2.29
C THR A 179 7.08 -10.12 -2.94
N LEU A 180 7.18 -9.03 -2.18
CA LEU A 180 7.78 -7.78 -2.65
C LEU A 180 9.23 -7.98 -3.07
N LYS A 181 10.05 -8.66 -2.25
CA LYS A 181 11.48 -8.90 -2.53
C LYS A 181 11.71 -9.71 -3.80
N ILE A 182 10.84 -10.67 -4.09
CA ILE A 182 10.95 -11.51 -5.30
C ILE A 182 10.62 -10.72 -6.57
N LYS A 183 9.74 -9.73 -6.47
CA LYS A 183 9.20 -9.00 -7.63
C LYS A 183 9.91 -7.67 -7.94
N THR A 184 10.89 -7.28 -7.16
CA THR A 184 11.68 -6.07 -7.42
C THR A 184 13.16 -6.33 -7.27
N ASN A 185 13.96 -5.62 -8.06
CA ASN A 185 15.42 -5.62 -7.95
C ASN A 185 15.91 -4.55 -6.95
N LEU A 186 15.02 -3.73 -6.39
CA LEU A 186 15.38 -2.68 -5.46
C LEU A 186 15.77 -3.27 -4.09
N LYS A 187 16.72 -2.63 -3.44
CA LYS A 187 17.19 -3.06 -2.11
C LYS A 187 16.15 -2.72 -1.05
N ILE A 188 15.47 -3.73 -0.49
CA ILE A 188 14.49 -3.55 0.58
C ILE A 188 15.16 -3.61 1.95
N LYS A 189 14.91 -2.56 2.75
CA LYS A 189 15.30 -2.41 4.15
C LYS A 189 14.05 -2.30 5.04
N SER A 190 14.12 -2.77 6.26
CA SER A 190 13.05 -2.71 7.29
C SER A 190 13.65 -2.46 8.65
#